data_f7107b7d7fe7fbd1887e12237388fee7
#
_entry.id   f7107b7d7fe7fbd1887e12237388fee7
#
_cell.length_a   1.000
_cell.length_b   1.000
_cell.length_c   1.000
_cell.angle_alpha   90.00
_cell.angle_beta   90.00
_cell.angle_gamma   90.00
#
_symmetry.space_group_name_H-M   'P 1'
#
loop_
_entity.id
_entity.type
_entity.pdbx_description
1 polymer ?
#
loop_
_entity_poly.entity_id
_entity_poly.type
_entity_poly.pdbx_seq_one_letter_code
_entity_poly.pdbx_strand_id
1 'polypeptide(L)' 'MNMLCSGKMTDREKEAFIGGIEFAKDWNFDIPPDDLRLYERLIQERTEKENEQSHIDG' A
#
# COMPACT_ATOMS: atom_id res chain seq x y z
N MET A 1 -17.33 17.50 2.71
CA MET A 1 -16.79 17.33 2.41
C MET A 1 -15.87 17.12 2.15
N ASN A 2 -15.62 17.11 1.95
CA ASN A 2 -14.73 17.01 1.57
C ASN A 2 -14.06 16.48 1.15
N MET A 3 -13.93 16.38 0.59
CA MET A 3 -13.39 15.99 -0.01
C MET A 3 -12.55 15.88 -0.27
N LEU A 4 -12.53 15.92 -0.54
CA LEU A 4 -11.74 15.91 -1.00
C LEU A 4 -10.70 15.47 -0.85
N CYS A 5 -10.50 15.28 -0.43
CA CYS A 5 -9.40 14.86 -0.32
C CYS A 5 -8.87 14.09 -1.24
N SER A 6 -9.01 14.46 -1.97
CA SER A 6 -8.62 13.88 -3.14
C SER A 6 -7.22 13.48 -3.19
N GLY A 7 -6.88 12.46 -3.80
CA GLY A 7 -5.54 12.02 -3.99
C GLY A 7 -5.00 11.14 -2.89
N LYS A 8 -5.66 11.14 -1.79
CA LYS A 8 -5.21 10.29 -0.69
C LYS A 8 -6.06 9.06 -0.57
N MET A 9 -5.42 7.93 -0.48
CA MET A 9 -6.12 6.68 -0.34
C MET A 9 -6.39 6.39 1.12
N THR A 10 -7.57 5.85 1.40
CA THR A 10 -7.85 5.40 2.75
C THR A 10 -7.06 4.13 3.05
N ASP A 11 -6.96 3.81 4.33
CA ASP A 11 -6.25 2.59 4.71
C ASP A 11 -6.85 1.36 4.02
N ARG A 12 -8.15 1.34 3.92
CA ARG A 12 -8.84 0.23 3.29
C ARG A 12 -8.47 0.14 1.81
N GLU A 13 -8.41 1.28 1.15
CA GLU A 13 -8.05 1.29 -0.26
C GLU A 13 -6.62 0.83 -0.44
N LYS A 14 -5.74 1.23 0.44
CA LYS A 14 -4.35 0.80 0.36
C LYS A 14 -4.24 -0.71 0.50
N GLU A 15 -4.95 -1.26 1.46
CA GLU A 15 -4.92 -2.70 1.65
C GLU A 15 -5.44 -3.43 0.43
N ALA A 16 -6.54 -2.94 -0.13
CA ALA A 16 -7.10 -3.57 -1.31
C ALA A 16 -6.13 -3.50 -2.49
N PHE A 17 -5.48 -2.37 -2.64
CA PHE A 17 -4.53 -2.20 -3.72
C PHE A 17 -3.35 -3.15 -3.55
N ILE A 18 -2.82 -3.23 -2.35
CA ILE A 18 -1.69 -4.11 -2.07
C ILE A 18 -2.08 -5.55 -2.36
N GLY A 19 -3.24 -5.96 -1.89
CA GLY A 19 -3.70 -7.31 -2.14
C GLY A 19 -3.85 -7.61 -3.61
N GLY A 20 -4.37 -6.65 -4.36
CA GLY A 20 -4.53 -6.82 -5.80
C GLY A 20 -3.21 -6.99 -6.51
N ILE A 21 -2.22 -6.18 -6.14
CA ILE A 21 -0.91 -6.27 -6.77
C ILE A 21 -0.25 -7.60 -6.43
N GLU A 22 -0.35 -8.02 -5.18
CA GLU A 22 0.24 -9.30 -4.79
C GLU A 22 -0.40 -10.44 -5.54
N PHE A 23 -1.71 -10.38 -5.71
CA PHE A 23 -2.43 -11.39 -6.46
C PHE A 23 -1.95 -11.42 -7.90
N ALA A 24 -1.80 -10.25 -8.51
CA ALA A 24 -1.34 -10.16 -9.89
C ALA A 24 0.07 -10.72 -10.04
N LYS A 25 0.94 -10.43 -9.09
CA LYS A 25 2.29 -10.96 -9.14
C LYS A 25 2.30 -12.47 -9.05
N ASP A 26 1.44 -13.00 -8.21
CA ASP A 26 1.36 -14.43 -8.02
C ASP A 26 0.92 -15.14 -9.30
N TRP A 27 0.09 -14.46 -10.08
CA TRP A 27 -0.41 -15.01 -11.32
C TRP A 27 0.38 -14.56 -12.54
N ASN A 28 1.48 -13.88 -12.32
CA ASN A 28 2.35 -13.40 -13.42
C ASN A 28 1.64 -12.45 -14.37
N PHE A 29 0.72 -11.68 -13.86
CA PHE A 29 0.08 -10.65 -14.65
C PHE A 29 1.03 -9.50 -14.88
N ASP A 30 0.86 -8.83 -16.02
CA ASP A 30 1.63 -7.63 -16.31
C ASP A 30 1.14 -6.50 -15.42
N ILE A 31 2.03 -5.94 -14.64
CA ILE A 31 1.69 -4.83 -13.77
C ILE A 31 2.36 -3.57 -14.29
N PRO A 32 1.59 -2.50 -14.51
CA PRO A 32 2.20 -1.26 -14.99
C PRO A 32 3.24 -0.74 -14.00
N PRO A 33 4.29 -0.09 -14.50
CA PRO A 33 5.34 0.42 -13.62
C PRO A 33 4.81 1.44 -12.62
N ASP A 34 3.81 2.22 -12.99
CA ASP A 34 3.23 3.17 -12.05
C ASP A 34 2.61 2.46 -10.86
N ASP A 35 1.91 1.37 -11.12
CA ASP A 35 1.28 0.61 -10.06
C ASP A 35 2.33 -0.03 -9.17
N LEU A 36 3.38 -0.55 -9.76
CA LEU A 36 4.46 -1.14 -8.97
C LEU A 36 5.11 -0.12 -8.05
N ARG A 37 5.28 1.07 -8.54
CA ARG A 37 5.85 2.15 -7.74
C ARG A 37 4.98 2.44 -6.55
N LEU A 38 3.69 2.59 -6.79
CA LEU A 38 2.77 2.87 -5.71
C LEU A 38 2.74 1.73 -4.71
N TYR A 39 2.75 0.51 -5.23
CA TYR A 39 2.75 -0.66 -4.37
C TYR A 39 3.96 -0.64 -3.43
N GLU A 40 5.13 -0.39 -3.97
CA GLU A 40 6.34 -0.38 -3.16
C GLU A 40 6.28 0.70 -2.10
N ARG A 41 5.75 1.85 -2.49
CA ARG A 41 5.62 2.95 -1.55
C ARG A 41 4.69 2.58 -0.40
N LEU A 42 3.57 1.98 -0.73
CA LEU A 42 2.61 1.58 0.30
C LEU A 42 3.19 0.53 1.23
N ILE A 43 3.94 -0.40 0.67
CA ILE A 43 4.57 -1.42 1.49
C ILE A 43 5.57 -0.79 2.45
N GLN A 44 6.33 0.17 1.98
CA GLN A 44 7.28 0.86 2.83
C GLN A 44 6.59 1.57 3.98
N GLU A 45 5.52 2.28 3.68
CA GLU A 45 4.78 2.98 4.72
C GLU A 45 4.24 2.01 5.75
N ARG A 46 3.75 0.89 5.28
CA ARG A 46 3.20 -0.11 6.18
C ARG A 46 4.28 -0.68 7.08
N THR A 47 5.43 -0.96 6.51
CA THR A 47 6.54 -1.51 7.28
C THR A 47 7.02 -0.53 8.33
N GLU A 48 7.09 0.73 7.97
CA GLU A 48 7.52 1.74 8.92
C GLU A 48 6.56 1.84 10.09
N LYS A 49 5.27 1.76 9.81
CA LYS A 49 4.29 1.80 10.87
C LYS A 49 4.46 0.63 11.82
N GLU A 50 4.65 -0.54 11.26
CA GLU A 50 4.82 -1.72 12.08
C GLU A 50 6.09 -1.64 12.91
N ASN A 51 7.14 -1.10 12.34
CA ASN A 51 8.38 -0.94 13.07
C ASN A 51 8.22 -0.01 14.25
N GLU A 52 7.48 1.05 14.05
CA GLU A 52 7.25 1.98 15.13
C GLU A 52 6.53 1.32 16.29
N GLN A 53 5.53 0.53 15.97
CA GLN A 53 4.79 -0.17 17.01
C GLN A 53 5.67 -1.17 17.72
N SER A 54 6.46 -1.89 16.97
CA SER A 54 7.37 -2.84 17.58
C SER A 54 8.34 -2.16 18.51
N HIS A 55 8.78 -1.01 18.11
CA HIS A 55 9.75 -0.26 18.87
C HIS A 55 9.25 0.07 20.25
N ILE A 56 8.00 0.41 20.34
CA ILE A 56 7.40 0.78 21.59
C ILE A 56 7.48 -0.34 22.59
N ASP A 57 7.43 -1.51 22.10
CA ASP A 57 7.41 -2.65 22.92
C ASP A 57 8.63 -2.79 23.77
N GLY A 58 9.71 -2.31 23.25
CA GLY A 58 10.99 -2.38 23.95
C GLY A 58 10.98 -1.78 25.32
#